data_89c9320abaa493e2d563754707427433
#
_entry.id   89c9320abaa493e2d563754707427433
#
_cell.length_a   1.000
_cell.length_b   1.000
_cell.length_c   1.000
_cell.angle_alpha   90.00
_cell.angle_beta   90.00
_cell.angle_gamma   90.00
#
_symmetry.space_group_name_H-M   'P 1'
#
loop_
_entity.id
_entity.type
_entity.pdbx_description
1 polymer ?
#
loop_
_entity_poly.entity_id
_entity_poly.type
_entity_poly.pdbx_seq_one_letter_code
_entity_poly.pdbx_strand_id
1 'polypeptide(L)'
;KVKALPLILSANGMSPKNESVFTLGYPWTNTMEDLHVLKEGSTLADTASVLIKLKMDLDPIHSGSPLFNTNQEVVGMVLLGEHAESGFPVKASQHFAIPGMWLDKALNAANIENNARPVQNLAREAFIIKSRNNIVLIEAR
;
A
#
# COMPACT_ATOMS: atom_id res chain seq x y z
N LYS A 1 2.43 24.50 2.90
CA LYS A 1 2.95 23.33 3.63
C LYS A 1 1.91 22.22 3.55
N VAL A 2 2.24 21.14 2.87
CA VAL A 2 1.38 19.96 2.74
C VAL A 2 1.32 19.25 4.09
N LYS A 3 0.11 19.05 4.63
CA LYS A 3 -0.09 18.22 5.81
C LYS A 3 -0.35 16.78 5.37
N ALA A 4 0.60 15.90 5.63
CA ALA A 4 0.37 14.47 5.51
C ALA A 4 -0.58 13.98 6.62
N LEU A 5 -1.42 13.01 6.29
CA LEU A 5 -2.25 12.32 7.26
C LEU A 5 -1.38 11.29 8.00
N PRO A 6 -1.42 11.24 9.35
CA PRO A 6 -0.79 10.14 10.06
C PRO A 6 -1.39 8.80 9.62
N LEU A 7 -0.58 7.91 9.06
CA LEU A 7 -1.00 6.57 8.68
C LEU A 7 -0.72 5.61 9.82
N ILE A 8 -1.63 4.66 10.02
CA ILE A 8 -1.60 3.69 11.09
C ILE A 8 -1.30 2.33 10.48
N LEU A 9 -0.24 1.67 10.95
CA LEU A 9 -0.02 0.26 10.64
C LEU A 9 -1.04 -0.60 11.38
N SER A 10 -1.61 -1.58 10.68
CA SER A 10 -2.50 -2.55 11.30
C SER A 10 -1.74 -3.35 12.36
N ALA A 11 -2.33 -3.47 13.55
CA ALA A 11 -1.77 -4.27 14.63
C ALA A 11 -1.80 -5.78 14.32
N ASN A 12 -2.66 -6.21 13.42
CA ASN A 12 -2.72 -7.57 12.94
C ASN A 12 -1.63 -7.76 11.88
N GLY A 13 -0.46 -8.19 12.30
CA GLY A 13 0.74 -8.29 11.47
C GLY A 13 0.66 -9.15 10.21
N MET A 14 -0.45 -9.84 10.01
CA MET A 14 -0.75 -10.61 8.80
C MET A 14 -2.06 -10.13 8.22
N SER A 15 -2.08 -9.89 6.91
CA SER A 15 -3.33 -9.60 6.21
C SER A 15 -4.30 -10.77 6.37
N PRO A 16 -5.54 -10.52 6.81
CA PRO A 16 -6.58 -11.54 6.81
C PRO A 16 -6.80 -12.06 5.40
N LYS A 17 -7.23 -13.29 5.33
CA LYS A 17 -7.53 -13.96 4.07
C LYS A 17 -8.80 -13.38 3.44
N ASN A 18 -8.75 -13.04 2.16
CA ASN A 18 -9.87 -12.51 1.39
C ASN A 18 -10.44 -11.18 1.95
N GLU A 19 -9.57 -10.34 2.47
CA GLU A 19 -9.96 -9.02 2.97
C GLU A 19 -10.01 -8.01 1.82
N SER A 20 -11.01 -7.13 1.85
CA SER A 20 -11.09 -5.99 0.94
C SER A 20 -10.00 -4.99 1.26
N VAL A 21 -9.25 -4.58 0.23
CA VAL A 21 -8.15 -3.64 0.33
C VAL A 21 -8.20 -2.63 -0.80
N PHE A 22 -7.56 -1.49 -0.58
CA PHE A 22 -7.38 -0.47 -1.63
C PHE A 22 -6.00 0.18 -1.53
N THR A 23 -5.58 0.78 -2.62
CA THR A 23 -4.33 1.53 -2.69
C THR A 23 -4.48 2.76 -3.58
N LEU A 24 -3.58 3.72 -3.42
CA LEU A 24 -3.51 4.94 -4.21
C LEU A 24 -2.14 5.02 -4.89
N GLY A 25 -2.13 5.10 -6.21
CA GLY A 25 -0.91 5.32 -6.97
C GLY A 25 -0.69 6.81 -7.26
N TYR A 26 0.57 7.22 -7.40
CA TYR A 26 0.91 8.56 -7.84
C TYR A 26 0.53 8.76 -9.31
N PRO A 27 -0.07 9.89 -9.71
CA PRO A 27 -0.47 10.09 -11.10
C PRO A 27 0.75 10.19 -12.03
N TRP A 28 0.72 9.43 -13.12
CA TRP A 28 1.82 9.36 -14.09
C TRP A 28 1.91 10.60 -15.00
N THR A 29 0.87 11.44 -15.08
CA THR A 29 0.78 12.54 -16.01
C THR A 29 0.79 13.90 -15.31
N ASN A 30 1.61 14.82 -15.83
CA ASN A 30 1.64 16.24 -15.45
C ASN A 30 0.37 17.01 -15.92
N THR A 31 -0.77 16.38 -15.96
CA THR A 31 -2.03 17.07 -16.25
C THR A 31 -2.56 17.72 -14.99
N MET A 32 -3.14 18.90 -15.12
CA MET A 32 -3.64 19.73 -14.00
C MET A 32 -4.74 19.09 -13.15
N GLU A 33 -5.13 17.87 -13.44
CA GLU A 33 -6.02 17.03 -12.66
C GLU A 33 -5.23 15.90 -12.00
N ASP A 34 -4.29 16.22 -11.12
CA ASP A 34 -3.44 15.29 -10.40
C ASP A 34 -4.23 14.46 -9.38
N LEU A 35 -5.16 13.67 -9.87
CA LEU A 35 -5.88 12.72 -9.05
C LEU A 35 -5.06 11.44 -8.92
N HIS A 36 -4.69 11.10 -7.69
CA HIS A 36 -4.09 9.80 -7.40
C HIS A 36 -5.02 8.68 -7.86
N VAL A 37 -4.45 7.65 -8.48
CA VAL A 37 -5.21 6.54 -9.04
C VAL A 37 -5.59 5.56 -7.94
N LEU A 38 -6.88 5.49 -7.62
CA LEU A 38 -7.45 4.52 -6.69
C LEU A 38 -7.60 3.17 -7.38
N LYS A 39 -7.10 2.12 -6.73
CA LYS A 39 -7.38 0.72 -7.08
C LYS A 39 -7.91 -0.03 -5.87
N GLU A 40 -8.86 -0.91 -6.14
CA GLU A 40 -9.53 -1.72 -5.13
C GLU A 40 -9.47 -3.19 -5.50
N GLY A 41 -9.47 -4.03 -4.50
CA GLY A 41 -9.46 -5.47 -4.69
C GLY A 41 -9.50 -6.22 -3.36
N SER A 42 -8.90 -7.37 -3.33
CA SER A 42 -8.84 -8.21 -2.14
C SER A 42 -7.49 -8.91 -1.99
N THR A 43 -7.20 -9.31 -0.79
CA THR A 43 -6.09 -10.22 -0.51
C THR A 43 -6.51 -11.65 -0.83
N LEU A 44 -5.56 -12.47 -1.25
CA LEU A 44 -5.77 -13.90 -1.45
C LEU A 44 -5.18 -14.70 -0.28
N ALA A 45 -5.87 -15.77 0.10
CA ALA A 45 -5.34 -16.71 1.07
C ALA A 45 -4.15 -17.46 0.46
N ASP A 46 -2.95 -17.21 0.96
CA ASP A 46 -1.78 -18.03 0.66
C ASP A 46 -0.96 -18.21 1.93
N THR A 47 -0.95 -19.42 2.43
CA THR A 47 -0.20 -19.79 3.64
C THR A 47 1.26 -20.09 3.35
N ALA A 48 1.63 -20.25 2.09
CA ALA A 48 2.98 -20.61 1.66
C ALA A 48 3.84 -19.38 1.34
N SER A 49 3.23 -18.22 1.13
CA SER A 49 3.94 -16.99 0.77
C SER A 49 4.19 -16.09 1.97
N VAL A 50 5.40 -15.55 2.04
CA VAL A 50 5.76 -14.48 2.99
C VAL A 50 5.13 -13.16 2.59
N LEU A 51 4.78 -13.00 1.30
CA LEU A 51 4.15 -11.82 0.74
C LEU A 51 2.63 -11.99 0.72
N ILE A 52 1.92 -10.87 0.83
CA ILE A 52 0.48 -10.82 0.62
C ILE A 52 0.22 -10.94 -0.89
N LYS A 53 -0.54 -11.95 -1.31
CA LYS A 53 -1.03 -12.01 -2.68
C LYS A 53 -2.26 -11.13 -2.84
N LEU A 54 -2.32 -10.41 -3.96
CA LEU A 54 -3.38 -9.46 -4.27
C LEU A 54 -4.18 -9.92 -5.49
N LYS A 55 -5.48 -9.81 -5.39
CA LYS A 55 -6.43 -9.87 -6.52
C LYS A 55 -6.88 -8.45 -6.81
N MET A 56 -6.05 -7.72 -7.54
CA MET A 56 -6.23 -6.33 -7.91
C MET A 56 -5.63 -6.09 -9.29
N ASP A 57 -6.19 -5.16 -10.02
CA ASP A 57 -5.61 -4.67 -11.27
C ASP A 57 -4.72 -3.45 -10.97
N LEU A 58 -3.42 -3.68 -10.87
CA LEU A 58 -2.44 -2.67 -10.48
C LEU A 58 -1.54 -2.30 -11.65
N ASP A 59 -1.25 -1.01 -11.74
CA ASP A 59 -0.31 -0.42 -12.68
C ASP A 59 1.05 -0.18 -12.00
N PRO A 60 2.15 -0.04 -12.74
CA PRO A 60 3.49 0.22 -12.18
C PRO A 60 3.55 1.41 -11.21
N ILE A 61 2.69 2.41 -11.40
CA ILE A 61 2.58 3.59 -10.53
C ILE A 61 2.15 3.26 -9.09
N HIS A 62 1.63 2.07 -8.84
CA HIS A 62 1.22 1.63 -7.51
C HIS A 62 2.35 0.98 -6.71
N SER A 63 3.49 0.72 -7.33
CA SER A 63 4.64 0.13 -6.62
C SER A 63 5.14 1.06 -5.53
N GLY A 64 5.30 0.54 -4.32
CA GLY A 64 5.68 1.32 -3.14
C GLY A 64 4.53 2.04 -2.45
N SER A 65 3.32 2.01 -3.01
CA SER A 65 2.14 2.62 -2.41
C SER A 65 1.64 1.82 -1.19
N PRO A 66 1.08 2.48 -0.19
CA PRO A 66 0.48 1.79 0.94
C PRO A 66 -0.77 1.03 0.52
N LEU A 67 -0.94 -0.16 1.08
CA LEU A 67 -2.14 -0.97 0.96
C LEU A 67 -2.99 -0.79 2.21
N PHE A 68 -4.21 -0.33 2.05
CA PHE A 68 -5.15 -0.05 3.13
C PHE A 68 -6.23 -1.12 3.24
N ASN A 69 -6.65 -1.42 4.47
CA ASN A 69 -7.86 -2.18 4.74
C ASN A 69 -9.10 -1.27 4.82
N THR A 70 -10.26 -1.86 5.09
CA THR A 70 -11.52 -1.11 5.24
C THR A 70 -11.56 -0.21 6.47
N ASN A 71 -10.70 -0.46 7.45
CA ASN A 71 -10.51 0.39 8.64
C ASN A 71 -9.50 1.52 8.41
N GLN A 72 -9.04 1.71 7.17
CA GLN A 72 -8.07 2.75 6.80
C GLN A 72 -6.69 2.59 7.45
N GLU A 73 -6.37 1.36 7.83
CA GLU A 73 -5.07 0.99 8.36
C GLU A 73 -4.18 0.45 7.24
N VAL A 74 -2.88 0.74 7.32
CA VAL A 74 -1.89 0.18 6.39
C VAL A 74 -1.63 -1.27 6.77
N VAL A 75 -1.97 -2.19 5.88
CA VAL A 75 -1.72 -3.63 6.03
C VAL A 75 -0.48 -4.10 5.28
N GLY A 76 0.04 -3.29 4.38
CA GLY A 76 1.22 -3.61 3.61
C GLY A 76 1.65 -2.49 2.67
N MET A 77 2.65 -2.78 1.86
CA MET A 77 3.15 -1.92 0.79
C MET A 77 3.14 -2.69 -0.52
N VAL A 78 2.54 -2.13 -1.54
CA VAL A 78 2.44 -2.75 -2.87
C VAL A 78 3.84 -2.99 -3.44
N LEU A 79 4.07 -4.21 -3.89
CA LEU A 79 5.31 -4.63 -4.54
C LEU A 79 4.98 -5.10 -5.96
N LEU A 80 5.25 -4.25 -6.93
CA LEU A 80 5.20 -4.62 -8.33
C LEU A 80 6.64 -4.80 -8.78
N GLY A 81 7.03 -6.02 -9.04
CA GLY A 81 8.33 -6.35 -9.59
C GLY A 81 8.18 -6.85 -11.00
N GLU A 82 8.91 -6.27 -11.93
CA GLU A 82 9.34 -7.00 -13.10
C GLU A 82 10.41 -7.98 -12.63
N HIS A 83 9.99 -9.09 -12.02
CA HIS A 83 10.93 -10.13 -11.58
C HIS A 83 11.31 -11.05 -12.74
N ALA A 84 11.74 -10.46 -13.85
CA ALA A 84 12.38 -11.20 -14.90
C ALA A 84 13.72 -11.82 -14.42
N GLU A 85 14.31 -11.30 -13.36
CA GLU A 85 15.61 -11.76 -12.85
C GLU A 85 15.54 -12.87 -11.81
N SER A 86 14.39 -13.13 -11.20
CA SER A 86 14.28 -14.15 -10.15
C SER A 86 14.03 -15.57 -10.65
N GLY A 87 13.96 -15.77 -11.97
CA GLY A 87 13.74 -17.10 -12.56
C GLY A 87 12.37 -17.72 -12.28
N PHE A 88 11.50 -17.03 -11.58
CA PHE A 88 10.11 -17.45 -11.37
C PHE A 88 9.22 -16.80 -12.41
N PRO A 89 8.47 -17.59 -13.20
CA PRO A 89 7.46 -17.01 -14.09
C PRO A 89 6.34 -16.41 -13.26
N VAL A 90 6.43 -15.12 -12.96
CA VAL A 90 5.31 -14.39 -12.40
C VAL A 90 4.30 -14.24 -13.52
N LYS A 91 3.20 -14.94 -13.42
CA LYS A 91 2.07 -14.70 -14.31
C LYS A 91 1.69 -13.24 -14.16
N ALA A 92 1.52 -12.53 -15.27
CA ALA A 92 1.19 -11.09 -15.34
C ALA A 92 -0.07 -10.67 -14.54
N SER A 93 -0.75 -11.60 -13.91
CA SER A 93 -1.95 -11.40 -13.10
C SER A 93 -1.72 -11.52 -11.59
N GLN A 94 -0.50 -11.74 -11.12
CA GLN A 94 -0.22 -11.90 -9.70
C GLN A 94 0.55 -10.69 -9.18
N HIS A 95 -0.13 -9.89 -8.35
CA HIS A 95 0.44 -8.77 -7.65
C HIS A 95 0.63 -9.12 -6.17
N PHE A 96 1.63 -8.50 -5.56
CA PHE A 96 2.00 -8.77 -4.17
C PHE A 96 2.10 -7.49 -3.35
N ALA A 97 2.06 -7.64 -2.04
CA ALA A 97 2.44 -6.60 -1.10
C ALA A 97 3.35 -7.16 -0.02
N ILE A 98 4.25 -6.30 0.47
CA ILE A 98 5.05 -6.58 1.65
C ILE A 98 4.14 -6.41 2.86
N PRO A 99 4.05 -7.40 3.77
CA PRO A 99 3.20 -7.30 4.96
C PRO A 99 3.60 -6.15 5.89
N GLY A 100 2.61 -5.54 6.55
CA GLY A 100 2.80 -4.45 7.49
C GLY A 100 3.76 -4.78 8.63
N MET A 101 3.81 -6.03 9.08
CA MET A 101 4.78 -6.46 10.10
C MET A 101 6.25 -6.26 9.69
N TRP A 102 6.57 -6.39 8.40
CA TRP A 102 7.91 -6.13 7.90
C TRP A 102 8.20 -4.64 7.82
N LEU A 103 7.19 -3.84 7.52
CA LEU A 103 7.28 -2.38 7.56
C LEU A 103 7.53 -1.90 9.00
N ASP A 104 6.81 -2.45 9.96
CA ASP A 104 7.00 -2.15 11.38
C ASP A 104 8.41 -2.51 11.85
N LYS A 105 8.91 -3.69 11.50
CA LYS A 105 10.30 -4.08 11.79
C LYS A 105 11.32 -3.13 11.17
N ALA A 106 11.11 -2.68 9.94
CA ALA A 106 12.01 -1.74 9.27
C ALA A 106 12.01 -0.37 9.94
N LEU A 107 10.83 0.14 10.33
CA LEU A 107 10.70 1.39 11.07
C LEU A 107 11.40 1.32 12.43
N ASN A 108 11.19 0.23 13.18
CA ASN A 108 11.84 0.01 14.47
C ASN A 108 13.37 -0.08 14.33
N ALA A 109 13.88 -0.77 13.30
CA ALA A 109 15.31 -0.84 13.01
C ALA A 109 15.92 0.53 12.67
N ALA A 110 15.14 1.43 12.08
CA ALA A 110 15.54 2.81 11.78
C ALA A 110 15.30 3.77 12.95
N ASN A 111 14.87 3.30 14.12
CA ASN A 111 14.45 4.10 15.27
C ASN A 111 13.36 5.14 14.94
N ILE A 112 12.47 4.80 14.02
CA ILE A 112 11.31 5.61 13.68
C ILE A 112 10.12 5.08 14.47
N GLU A 113 9.63 5.89 15.40
CA GLU A 113 8.45 5.52 16.19
C GLU A 113 7.19 5.58 15.36
N ASN A 114 6.42 4.51 15.39
CA ASN A 114 5.09 4.44 14.78
C ASN A 114 4.02 4.60 15.88
N ASN A 115 3.87 5.81 16.39
CA ASN A 115 2.91 6.15 17.43
C ASN A 115 1.63 6.81 16.87
N ALA A 116 1.34 6.61 15.60
CA ALA A 116 0.14 7.16 14.99
C ALA A 116 -1.10 6.60 15.71
N ARG A 117 -1.89 7.50 16.27
CA ARG A 117 -3.19 7.17 16.85
C ARG A 117 -4.28 7.44 15.82
N PRO A 118 -5.33 6.62 15.77
CA PRO A 118 -6.48 6.90 14.93
C PRO A 118 -7.06 8.25 15.36
N VAL A 119 -6.86 9.26 14.54
CA VAL A 119 -7.27 10.63 14.88
C VAL A 119 -8.77 10.81 14.66
N GLN A 120 -9.35 10.09 13.71
CA GLN A 120 -10.81 10.11 13.45
C GLN A 120 -11.18 8.98 12.50
N ASN A 121 -12.39 8.44 12.70
CA ASN A 121 -13.06 7.58 11.74
C ASN A 121 -13.57 8.47 10.58
N LEU A 122 -12.73 8.68 9.58
CA LEU A 122 -13.08 9.48 8.41
C LEU A 122 -14.00 8.67 7.49
N ALA A 123 -14.93 9.34 6.84
CA ALA A 123 -15.61 8.78 5.69
C ALA A 123 -14.54 8.39 4.63
N ARG A 124 -14.78 7.31 3.89
CA ARG A 124 -13.80 6.75 2.95
C ARG A 124 -13.29 7.79 1.95
N GLU A 125 -14.18 8.58 1.38
CA GLU A 125 -13.84 9.62 0.41
C GLU A 125 -12.94 10.70 1.03
N ALA A 126 -13.24 11.12 2.25
CA ALA A 126 -12.43 12.09 2.97
C ALA A 126 -11.04 11.52 3.31
N PHE A 127 -10.96 10.23 3.67
CA PHE A 127 -9.69 9.56 3.89
C PHE A 127 -8.85 9.51 2.61
N ILE A 128 -9.45 9.13 1.49
CA ILE A 128 -8.77 9.08 0.19
C ILE A 128 -8.20 10.46 -0.18
N ILE A 129 -8.99 11.51 -0.05
CA ILE A 129 -8.56 12.88 -0.36
C ILE A 129 -7.40 13.31 0.54
N LYS A 130 -7.46 13.03 1.83
CA LYS A 130 -6.41 13.42 2.78
C LYS A 130 -5.15 12.58 2.62
N SER A 131 -5.27 11.29 2.36
CA SER A 131 -4.14 10.39 2.23
C SER A 131 -3.33 10.57 0.94
N ARG A 132 -3.86 11.27 -0.05
CA ARG A 132 -3.11 11.67 -1.26
C ARG A 132 -1.80 12.39 -0.93
N ASN A 133 -1.78 13.16 0.12
CA ASN A 133 -0.60 13.90 0.56
C ASN A 133 0.52 13.00 1.10
N ASN A 134 0.22 11.73 1.34
CA ASN A 134 1.19 10.73 1.79
C ASN A 134 1.84 9.99 0.61
N ILE A 135 1.28 10.12 -0.57
CA ILE A 135 1.76 9.43 -1.76
C ILE A 135 2.61 10.38 -2.58
N VAL A 136 3.87 10.08 -2.71
CA VAL A 136 4.86 10.89 -3.42
C VAL A 136 5.61 10.04 -4.43
N LEU A 137 6.07 10.67 -5.51
CA LEU A 137 6.99 10.06 -6.45
C LEU A 137 8.42 10.20 -5.93
N ILE A 138 9.15 9.10 -5.86
CA ILE A 138 10.57 9.09 -5.54
C ILE A 138 11.34 8.81 -6.83
N GLU A 139 12.10 9.79 -7.29
CA GLU A 139 13.00 9.62 -8.43
C GLU A 139 14.43 9.44 -7.91
N ALA A 140 15.03 8.30 -8.19
CA ALA A 140 16.45 8.06 -7.98
C ALA A 140 17.24 8.53 -9.21
N ARG A 141 18.21 9.39 -8.98
CA ARG A 141 19.13 9.89 -10.01
C ARG A 141 20.51 9.31 -9.84
#